data_c9e634051215b2c067eecbb314063cb0
#
_entry.id   c9e634051215b2c067eecbb314063cb0
#
_cell.length_a   1.000
_cell.length_b   1.000
_cell.length_c   1.000
_cell.angle_alpha   90.00
_cell.angle_beta   90.00
_cell.angle_gamma   90.00
#
_symmetry.space_group_name_H-M   'P 1'
#
loop_
_entity.id
_entity.type
_entity.pdbx_description
1 polymer ?
#
loop_
_entity_poly.entity_id
_entity_poly.type
_entity_poly.pdbx_seq_one_letter_code
_entity_poly.pdbx_strand_id
1 'polypeptide(L)'
;MKDKLNSFIHLNENDILSKFNSKDLRHLFFLLEDYLISYKKKLNINDDNISFGLEIETEHANIEVIKKFLWYDYTSWSYCGDSSLDNGIEVLSPILTNNEKSFEQLKNVCNFLRKNSFIDESASAHIHVGAQIYNNWASIYLLFLIWFAYEKVIYRFSYGEHNAGRKELYYYADSMLYNA
;
A
#
# COMPACT_ATOMS: atom_id res chain seq x y z
N MET A 1 8.54 -24.86 3.37
CA MET A 1 7.80 -23.61 3.10
C MET A 1 6.60 -23.45 4.03
N LYS A 2 5.66 -24.43 4.12
CA LYS A 2 4.52 -24.40 5.06
C LYS A 2 4.94 -24.18 6.52
N ASP A 3 6.02 -24.83 6.98
CA ASP A 3 6.48 -24.73 8.36
C ASP A 3 7.05 -23.35 8.70
N LYS A 4 7.69 -22.68 7.74
CA LYS A 4 8.15 -21.30 7.93
C LYS A 4 6.99 -20.30 7.96
N LEU A 5 5.97 -20.47 7.11
CA LEU A 5 4.75 -19.64 7.15
C LEU A 5 4.01 -19.80 8.47
N ASN A 6 3.85 -21.05 8.96
CA ASN A 6 3.19 -21.31 10.22
C ASN A 6 3.94 -20.70 11.42
N SER A 7 5.28 -20.59 11.35
CA SER A 7 6.04 -19.92 12.40
C SER A 7 5.83 -18.41 12.48
N PHE A 8 5.40 -17.76 11.39
CA PHE A 8 5.08 -16.33 11.35
C PHE A 8 3.74 -15.99 11.99
N ILE A 9 2.74 -16.86 11.85
CA ILE A 9 1.37 -16.64 12.34
C ILE A 9 1.34 -16.49 13.88
N HIS A 10 2.34 -17.05 14.59
CA HIS A 10 2.41 -17.04 16.05
C HIS A 10 3.36 -15.98 16.62
N LEU A 11 3.99 -15.15 15.78
CA LEU A 11 4.89 -14.09 16.26
C LEU A 11 4.07 -12.85 16.64
N ASN A 12 4.36 -12.26 17.78
CA ASN A 12 3.84 -10.95 18.12
C ASN A 12 4.58 -9.86 17.32
N GLU A 13 4.03 -8.64 17.31
CA GLU A 13 4.55 -7.52 16.55
C GLU A 13 6.02 -7.20 16.88
N ASN A 14 6.38 -7.22 18.15
CA ASN A 14 7.75 -6.98 18.61
C ASN A 14 8.72 -8.08 18.17
N ASP A 15 8.26 -9.32 18.09
CA ASP A 15 9.05 -10.43 17.56
C ASP A 15 9.32 -10.29 16.07
N ILE A 16 8.34 -9.80 15.29
CA ILE A 16 8.52 -9.52 13.87
C ILE A 16 9.50 -8.36 13.68
N LEU A 17 9.31 -7.27 14.40
CA LEU A 17 10.18 -6.09 14.33
C LEU A 17 11.63 -6.37 14.79
N SER A 18 11.81 -7.22 15.79
CA SER A 18 13.14 -7.54 16.33
C SER A 18 13.89 -8.62 15.55
N LYS A 19 13.18 -9.54 14.90
CA LYS A 19 13.79 -10.72 14.26
C LYS A 19 14.02 -10.57 12.76
N PHE A 20 13.34 -9.62 12.11
CA PHE A 20 13.39 -9.45 10.66
C PHE A 20 13.93 -8.07 10.29
N ASN A 21 15.10 -8.06 9.70
CA ASN A 21 15.62 -6.88 9.04
C ASN A 21 14.95 -6.67 7.65
N SER A 22 15.18 -5.53 7.04
CA SER A 22 14.61 -5.19 5.73
C SER A 22 14.93 -6.20 4.61
N LYS A 23 16.05 -6.92 4.72
CA LYS A 23 16.46 -7.94 3.75
C LYS A 23 15.64 -9.23 3.91
N ASP A 24 15.37 -9.63 5.15
CA ASP A 24 14.54 -10.81 5.44
C ASP A 24 13.10 -10.58 5.02
N LEU A 25 12.58 -9.38 5.21
CA LEU A 25 11.25 -8.98 4.76
C LEU A 25 11.13 -8.97 3.23
N ARG A 26 12.15 -8.48 2.51
CA ARG A 26 12.18 -8.57 1.04
C ARG A 26 12.19 -10.02 0.57
N HIS A 27 12.97 -10.87 1.22
CA HIS A 27 13.01 -12.29 0.88
C HIS A 27 11.65 -12.98 1.12
N LEU A 28 10.99 -12.65 2.23
CA LEU A 28 9.63 -13.12 2.50
C LEU A 28 8.63 -12.65 1.43
N PHE A 29 8.77 -11.40 0.99
CA PHE A 29 7.94 -10.85 -0.08
C PHE A 29 8.12 -11.59 -1.40
N PHE A 30 9.35 -11.88 -1.80
CA PHE A 30 9.62 -12.70 -2.99
C PHE A 30 9.02 -14.10 -2.86
N LEU A 31 9.09 -14.73 -1.69
CA LEU A 31 8.47 -16.03 -1.47
C LEU A 31 6.94 -15.99 -1.54
N LEU A 32 6.34 -14.91 -1.02
CA LEU A 32 4.89 -14.65 -1.12
C LEU A 32 4.48 -14.36 -2.56
N GLU A 33 5.25 -13.55 -3.27
CA GLU A 33 5.03 -13.23 -4.68
C GLU A 33 5.07 -14.49 -5.53
N ASP A 34 6.10 -15.32 -5.40
CA ASP A 34 6.20 -16.61 -6.11
C ASP A 34 5.02 -17.54 -5.79
N TYR A 35 4.59 -17.57 -4.52
CA TYR A 35 3.43 -18.35 -4.12
C TYR A 35 2.14 -17.82 -4.74
N LEU A 36 1.93 -16.49 -4.69
CA LEU A 36 0.77 -15.83 -5.26
C LEU A 36 0.73 -15.98 -6.79
N ILE A 37 1.87 -15.85 -7.47
CA ILE A 37 1.99 -16.07 -8.92
C ILE A 37 1.61 -17.52 -9.27
N SER A 38 2.10 -18.49 -8.51
CA SER A 38 1.77 -19.89 -8.75
C SER A 38 0.28 -20.18 -8.52
N TYR A 39 -0.30 -19.57 -7.47
CA TYR A 39 -1.72 -19.72 -7.13
C TYR A 39 -2.63 -19.03 -8.14
N LYS A 40 -2.24 -17.84 -8.58
CA LYS A 40 -2.89 -17.06 -9.60
C LYS A 40 -2.97 -17.78 -10.94
N LYS A 41 -1.84 -18.38 -11.39
CA LYS A 41 -1.80 -19.23 -12.58
C LYS A 41 -2.75 -20.43 -12.46
N LYS A 42 -2.87 -20.99 -11.26
CA LYS A 42 -3.80 -22.08 -10.96
C LYS A 42 -5.27 -21.67 -11.00
N LEU A 43 -5.56 -20.41 -10.58
CA LEU A 43 -6.92 -19.85 -10.55
C LEU A 43 -7.32 -19.17 -11.87
N ASN A 44 -6.41 -19.13 -12.85
CA ASN A 44 -6.62 -18.45 -14.15
C ASN A 44 -7.06 -16.96 -13.99
N ILE A 45 -6.48 -16.26 -13.02
CA ILE A 45 -6.75 -14.84 -12.80
C ILE A 45 -5.97 -14.04 -13.85
N ASN A 46 -6.71 -13.26 -14.64
CA ASN A 46 -6.11 -12.32 -15.58
C ASN A 46 -5.77 -10.99 -14.87
N ASP A 47 -4.49 -10.61 -14.89
CA ASP A 47 -3.97 -9.39 -14.26
C ASP A 47 -4.48 -8.12 -14.87
N ASP A 48 -4.81 -8.15 -16.15
CA ASP A 48 -5.25 -6.96 -16.89
C ASP A 48 -6.57 -6.39 -16.35
N ASN A 49 -7.32 -7.19 -15.60
CA ASN A 49 -8.58 -6.79 -14.98
C ASN A 49 -8.43 -6.21 -13.57
N ILE A 50 -7.21 -6.22 -13.01
CA ILE A 50 -6.98 -5.64 -11.70
C ILE A 50 -6.83 -4.13 -11.86
N SER A 51 -7.75 -3.38 -11.26
CA SER A 51 -7.65 -1.93 -11.16
C SER A 51 -7.28 -1.52 -9.74
N PHE A 52 -6.56 -0.40 -9.64
CA PHE A 52 -6.20 0.19 -8.36
C PHE A 52 -6.17 1.72 -8.47
N GLY A 53 -6.20 2.38 -7.33
CA GLY A 53 -6.03 3.81 -7.20
C GLY A 53 -5.18 4.13 -5.98
N LEU A 54 -4.59 5.32 -5.97
CA LEU A 54 -3.80 5.80 -4.85
C LEU A 54 -4.27 7.19 -4.45
N GLU A 55 -4.27 7.41 -3.15
CA GLU A 55 -4.31 8.71 -2.49
C GLU A 55 -2.95 8.88 -1.82
N ILE A 56 -2.22 9.93 -2.18
CA ILE A 56 -0.87 10.19 -1.69
C ILE A 56 -0.89 11.51 -0.95
N GLU A 57 -0.83 11.46 0.35
CA GLU A 57 -0.73 12.62 1.22
C GLU A 57 0.72 13.08 1.30
N THR A 58 0.92 14.37 1.27
CA THR A 58 2.25 14.99 1.40
C THR A 58 2.18 16.24 2.25
N GLU A 59 3.25 16.52 2.99
CA GLU A 59 3.42 17.73 3.81
C GLU A 59 4.51 18.64 3.25
N HIS A 60 4.52 19.87 3.75
CA HIS A 60 5.47 20.90 3.31
C HIS A 60 5.56 21.01 1.79
N ALA A 61 4.40 20.91 1.15
CA ALA A 61 4.29 20.79 -0.29
C ALA A 61 4.41 22.14 -1.00
N ASN A 62 5.16 22.18 -2.10
CA ASN A 62 5.07 23.29 -3.04
C ASN A 62 3.80 23.12 -3.89
N ILE A 63 2.66 23.45 -3.29
CA ILE A 63 1.31 23.17 -3.79
C ILE A 63 1.14 23.73 -5.21
N GLU A 64 1.57 24.94 -5.48
CA GLU A 64 1.40 25.56 -6.80
C GLU A 64 2.23 24.86 -7.90
N VAL A 65 3.39 24.35 -7.55
CA VAL A 65 4.23 23.56 -8.48
C VAL A 65 3.62 22.20 -8.75
N ILE A 66 3.09 21.54 -7.71
CA ILE A 66 2.41 20.25 -7.84
C ILE A 66 1.15 20.39 -8.69
N LYS A 67 0.31 21.40 -8.43
CA LYS A 67 -0.89 21.69 -9.22
C LYS A 67 -0.57 21.90 -10.70
N LYS A 68 0.45 22.69 -11.02
CA LYS A 68 0.87 22.93 -12.40
C LYS A 68 1.35 21.66 -13.07
N PHE A 69 2.17 20.86 -12.39
CA PHE A 69 2.65 19.57 -12.92
C PHE A 69 1.49 18.64 -13.25
N LEU A 70 0.54 18.46 -12.33
CA LEU A 70 -0.63 17.62 -12.58
C LEU A 70 -1.50 18.18 -13.72
N TRP A 71 -1.70 19.50 -13.76
CA TRP A 71 -2.50 20.14 -14.79
C TRP A 71 -1.94 19.99 -16.20
N TYR A 72 -0.63 20.09 -16.38
CA TYR A 72 -0.01 20.05 -17.71
C TYR A 72 0.40 18.64 -18.15
N ASP A 73 0.95 17.85 -17.25
CA ASP A 73 1.59 16.58 -17.58
C ASP A 73 0.74 15.36 -17.23
N TYR A 74 -0.15 15.50 -16.23
CA TYR A 74 -0.94 14.40 -15.69
C TYR A 74 -2.40 14.78 -15.44
N THR A 75 -3.08 15.25 -16.47
CA THR A 75 -4.45 15.78 -16.39
C THR A 75 -5.52 14.81 -15.87
N SER A 76 -5.24 13.53 -15.86
CA SER A 76 -6.10 12.50 -15.26
C SER A 76 -5.92 12.33 -13.75
N TRP A 77 -4.83 12.89 -13.19
CA TRP A 77 -4.62 12.96 -11.75
C TRP A 77 -5.31 14.20 -11.19
N SER A 78 -5.72 14.11 -9.94
CA SER A 78 -6.35 15.20 -9.23
C SER A 78 -5.67 15.47 -7.91
N TYR A 79 -6.12 16.50 -7.21
CA TYR A 79 -5.64 16.84 -5.88
C TYR A 79 -6.77 17.44 -5.06
N CYS A 80 -6.70 17.28 -3.75
CA CYS A 80 -7.56 17.95 -2.79
C CYS A 80 -6.77 18.40 -1.54
N GLY A 81 -7.39 19.22 -0.73
CA GLY A 81 -6.91 19.50 0.60
C GLY A 81 -7.42 18.43 1.55
N ASP A 82 -6.60 18.04 2.50
CA ASP A 82 -6.98 17.18 3.61
C ASP A 82 -6.81 17.93 4.92
N SER A 83 -7.79 17.81 5.82
CA SER A 83 -7.78 18.51 7.12
C SER A 83 -6.81 17.91 8.13
N SER A 84 -6.26 16.74 7.86
CA SER A 84 -5.21 16.10 8.66
C SER A 84 -3.83 16.66 8.36
N LEU A 85 -3.68 17.39 7.24
CA LEU A 85 -2.43 17.97 6.79
C LEU A 85 -2.33 19.44 7.19
N ASP A 86 -1.17 19.86 7.74
CA ASP A 86 -0.94 21.24 8.15
C ASP A 86 -0.62 22.16 6.97
N ASN A 87 0.28 21.73 6.10
CA ASN A 87 0.72 22.47 4.92
C ASN A 87 0.98 21.49 3.76
N GLY A 88 0.03 20.63 3.55
CA GLY A 88 0.12 19.51 2.64
C GLY A 88 -0.93 19.52 1.55
N ILE A 89 -0.88 18.50 0.73
CA ILE A 89 -1.84 18.24 -0.33
C ILE A 89 -1.97 16.73 -0.53
N GLU A 90 -3.19 16.29 -0.73
CA GLU A 90 -3.47 14.93 -1.15
C GLU A 90 -3.54 14.86 -2.67
N VAL A 91 -2.80 13.95 -3.26
CA VAL A 91 -2.75 13.70 -4.70
C VAL A 91 -3.42 12.38 -5.02
N LEU A 92 -4.44 12.44 -5.88
CA LEU A 92 -5.31 11.33 -6.23
C LEU A 92 -4.97 10.80 -7.63
N SER A 93 -4.71 9.51 -7.74
CA SER A 93 -4.52 8.88 -9.04
C SER A 93 -5.85 8.69 -9.78
N PRO A 94 -5.84 8.59 -11.11
CA PRO A 94 -6.95 7.98 -11.83
C PRO A 94 -7.05 6.49 -11.48
N ILE A 95 -8.08 5.83 -12.00
CA ILE A 95 -8.11 4.36 -11.97
C ILE A 95 -6.96 3.85 -12.83
N LEU A 96 -6.01 3.20 -12.19
CA LEU A 96 -4.86 2.56 -12.80
C LEU A 96 -5.15 1.07 -13.00
N THR A 97 -4.45 0.45 -13.91
CA THR A 97 -4.53 -0.99 -14.17
C THR A 97 -3.15 -1.61 -14.06
N ASN A 98 -3.09 -2.93 -13.87
CA ASN A 98 -1.83 -3.64 -13.68
C ASN A 98 -1.04 -3.76 -15.00
N ASN A 99 -0.52 -2.64 -15.49
CA ASN A 99 0.29 -2.56 -16.70
C ASN A 99 1.46 -1.58 -16.56
N GLU A 100 2.42 -1.70 -17.44
CA GLU A 100 3.65 -0.90 -17.44
C GLU A 100 3.39 0.61 -17.50
N LYS A 101 2.43 1.04 -18.31
CA LYS A 101 2.07 2.47 -18.46
C LYS A 101 1.56 3.07 -17.16
N SER A 102 0.73 2.34 -16.42
CA SER A 102 0.21 2.77 -15.12
C SER A 102 1.34 2.89 -14.09
N PHE A 103 2.24 1.92 -14.06
CA PHE A 103 3.39 1.97 -13.14
C PHE A 103 4.39 3.06 -13.51
N GLU A 104 4.58 3.34 -14.78
CA GLU A 104 5.43 4.45 -15.24
C GLU A 104 4.83 5.80 -14.80
N GLN A 105 3.53 6.01 -14.98
CA GLN A 105 2.85 7.21 -14.49
C GLN A 105 3.03 7.36 -12.97
N LEU A 106 2.75 6.31 -12.20
CA LEU A 106 2.91 6.31 -10.75
C LEU A 106 4.34 6.67 -10.36
N LYS A 107 5.33 6.03 -10.96
CA LYS A 107 6.75 6.32 -10.72
C LYS A 107 7.10 7.78 -10.97
N ASN A 108 6.61 8.34 -12.06
CA ASN A 108 6.89 9.72 -12.43
C ASN A 108 6.25 10.72 -11.45
N VAL A 109 4.98 10.49 -11.08
CA VAL A 109 4.30 11.33 -10.08
C VAL A 109 4.99 11.22 -8.71
N CYS A 110 5.27 10.02 -8.21
CA CYS A 110 5.98 9.84 -6.95
C CYS A 110 7.37 10.51 -6.96
N ASN A 111 8.11 10.40 -8.05
CA ASN A 111 9.41 11.06 -8.19
C ASN A 111 9.29 12.59 -8.19
N PHE A 112 8.23 13.14 -8.74
CA PHE A 112 7.96 14.56 -8.72
C PHE A 112 7.57 15.03 -7.32
N LEU A 113 6.65 14.33 -6.65
CA LEU A 113 6.24 14.64 -5.27
C LEU A 113 7.43 14.59 -4.32
N ARG A 114 8.27 13.58 -4.41
CA ARG A 114 9.50 13.46 -3.60
C ARG A 114 10.43 14.67 -3.68
N LYS A 115 10.42 15.39 -4.79
CA LYS A 115 11.26 16.58 -4.99
C LYS A 115 10.61 17.87 -4.51
N ASN A 116 9.28 17.88 -4.37
CA ASN A 116 8.50 19.09 -4.14
C ASN A 116 7.65 19.04 -2.86
N SER A 117 7.80 17.98 -2.08
CA SER A 117 7.10 17.78 -0.81
C SER A 117 7.86 16.82 0.10
N PHE A 118 7.35 16.63 1.31
CA PHE A 118 7.87 15.66 2.27
C PHE A 118 6.75 14.73 2.72
N ILE A 119 7.13 13.64 3.36
CA ILE A 119 6.22 12.74 4.08
C ILE A 119 6.71 12.73 5.52
N ASP A 120 5.86 13.12 6.44
CA ASP A 120 6.10 13.07 7.88
C ASP A 120 5.05 12.22 8.60
N GLU A 121 4.93 12.37 9.90
CA GLU A 121 4.00 11.57 10.71
C GLU A 121 2.52 11.86 10.41
N SER A 122 2.18 12.98 9.78
CA SER A 122 0.80 13.35 9.43
C SER A 122 0.36 12.79 8.08
N ALA A 123 1.32 12.56 7.17
CA ALA A 123 1.05 12.14 5.80
C ALA A 123 1.02 10.60 5.66
N SER A 124 0.12 10.11 4.85
CA SER A 124 -0.07 8.68 4.57
C SER A 124 -0.25 8.39 3.07
N ALA A 125 -0.45 7.13 2.74
CA ALA A 125 -0.87 6.73 1.41
C ALA A 125 -1.94 5.66 1.51
N HIS A 126 -3.03 5.85 0.77
CA HIS A 126 -4.10 4.87 0.65
C HIS A 126 -4.01 4.16 -0.70
N ILE A 127 -4.18 2.85 -0.69
CA ILE A 127 -4.23 2.04 -1.89
C ILE A 127 -5.62 1.42 -2.00
N HIS A 128 -6.36 1.84 -3.01
CA HIS A 128 -7.65 1.27 -3.36
C HIS A 128 -7.44 0.14 -4.36
N VAL A 129 -8.09 -1.00 -4.14
CA VAL A 129 -8.09 -2.12 -5.08
C VAL A 129 -9.51 -2.34 -5.57
N GLY A 130 -9.67 -2.44 -6.88
CA GLY A 130 -10.98 -2.61 -7.49
C GLY A 130 -11.64 -3.91 -7.07
N ALA A 131 -12.87 -3.83 -6.53
CA ALA A 131 -13.61 -4.97 -6.02
C ALA A 131 -14.14 -5.92 -7.12
N GLN A 132 -14.03 -5.54 -8.39
CA GLN A 132 -14.49 -6.35 -9.53
C GLN A 132 -13.77 -7.70 -9.66
N ILE A 133 -12.62 -7.86 -9.00
CA ILE A 133 -11.92 -9.16 -8.94
C ILE A 133 -12.60 -10.16 -8.00
N TYR A 134 -13.47 -9.67 -7.11
CA TYR A 134 -14.18 -10.49 -6.15
C TYR A 134 -15.58 -10.83 -6.71
N ASN A 135 -15.67 -11.95 -7.37
CA ASN A 135 -16.90 -12.38 -8.06
C ASN A 135 -17.90 -13.13 -7.18
N ASN A 136 -17.54 -13.43 -5.95
CA ASN A 136 -18.40 -14.13 -4.99
C ASN A 136 -17.97 -13.87 -3.54
N TRP A 137 -18.86 -14.19 -2.60
CA TRP A 137 -18.63 -14.03 -1.17
C TRP A 137 -17.44 -14.84 -0.63
N ALA A 138 -17.14 -15.99 -1.22
CA ALA A 138 -16.00 -16.80 -0.81
C ALA A 138 -14.68 -16.09 -1.08
N SER A 139 -14.56 -15.35 -2.18
CA SER A 139 -13.38 -14.54 -2.51
C SER A 139 -13.19 -13.40 -1.51
N ILE A 140 -14.28 -12.73 -1.12
CA ILE A 140 -14.25 -11.66 -0.12
C ILE A 140 -13.87 -12.24 1.25
N TYR A 141 -14.47 -13.35 1.65
CA TYR A 141 -14.11 -14.01 2.90
C TYR A 141 -12.64 -14.45 2.93
N LEU A 142 -12.13 -14.98 1.82
CA LEU A 142 -10.72 -15.34 1.70
C LEU A 142 -9.79 -14.11 1.83
N LEU A 143 -10.18 -12.97 1.27
CA LEU A 143 -9.43 -11.71 1.45
C LEU A 143 -9.32 -11.34 2.93
N PHE A 144 -10.43 -11.40 3.68
CA PHE A 144 -10.41 -11.12 5.12
C PHE A 144 -9.53 -12.11 5.89
N LEU A 145 -9.57 -13.40 5.55
CA LEU A 145 -8.72 -14.41 6.17
C LEU A 145 -7.24 -14.16 5.89
N ILE A 146 -6.89 -13.78 4.65
CA ILE A 146 -5.52 -13.45 4.26
C ILE A 146 -5.08 -12.18 4.99
N TRP A 147 -5.91 -11.14 5.00
CA TRP A 147 -5.61 -9.92 5.74
C TRP A 147 -5.36 -10.22 7.21
N PHE A 148 -6.27 -10.92 7.86
CA PHE A 148 -6.16 -11.29 9.27
C PHE A 148 -4.89 -12.08 9.59
N ALA A 149 -4.52 -13.01 8.70
CA ALA A 149 -3.30 -13.82 8.88
C ALA A 149 -2.01 -13.02 8.68
N TYR A 150 -2.02 -12.00 7.82
CA TYR A 150 -0.83 -11.27 7.42
C TYR A 150 -0.82 -9.80 7.83
N GLU A 151 -1.80 -9.31 8.56
CA GLU A 151 -1.96 -7.91 8.94
C GLU A 151 -0.68 -7.31 9.53
N LYS A 152 -0.03 -8.00 10.47
CA LYS A 152 1.22 -7.54 11.08
C LYS A 152 2.36 -7.40 10.08
N VAL A 153 2.42 -8.30 9.10
CA VAL A 153 3.43 -8.25 8.03
C VAL A 153 3.15 -7.08 7.10
N ILE A 154 1.88 -6.85 6.76
CA ILE A 154 1.43 -5.73 5.92
C ILE A 154 1.77 -4.40 6.60
N TYR A 155 1.44 -4.24 7.88
CA TYR A 155 1.80 -3.05 8.64
C TYR A 155 3.31 -2.84 8.70
N ARG A 156 4.09 -3.88 9.02
CA ARG A 156 5.55 -3.75 9.02
C ARG A 156 6.11 -3.33 7.67
N PHE A 157 5.52 -3.83 6.60
CA PHE A 157 5.90 -3.45 5.25
C PHE A 157 5.56 -1.98 4.95
N SER A 158 4.40 -1.50 5.40
CA SER A 158 3.96 -0.11 5.19
C SER A 158 4.89 0.91 5.88
N TYR A 159 5.62 0.51 6.93
CA TYR A 159 6.60 1.38 7.59
C TYR A 159 7.86 1.65 6.72
N GLY A 160 8.03 0.95 5.61
CA GLY A 160 9.16 1.12 4.71
C GLY A 160 10.51 0.90 5.41
N GLU A 161 11.38 1.90 5.35
CA GLU A 161 12.70 1.87 5.99
C GLU A 161 12.66 2.25 7.49
N HIS A 162 11.52 2.71 8.00
CA HIS A 162 11.36 3.08 9.40
C HIS A 162 11.17 1.84 10.29
N ASN A 163 11.66 1.92 11.51
CA ASN A 163 11.56 0.80 12.48
C ASN A 163 10.23 0.80 13.25
N ALA A 164 9.49 1.89 13.19
CA ALA A 164 8.21 2.03 13.86
C ALA A 164 7.19 2.66 12.91
N GLY A 165 5.94 2.29 13.07
CA GLY A 165 4.85 2.93 12.37
C GLY A 165 4.53 4.29 12.96
N ARG A 166 3.66 5.00 12.26
CA ARG A 166 3.04 6.23 12.71
C ARG A 166 2.37 6.00 14.06
N LYS A 167 2.55 6.91 15.03
CA LYS A 167 1.95 6.80 16.38
C LYS A 167 0.43 6.67 16.35
N GLU A 168 -0.18 7.29 15.36
CA GLU A 168 -1.63 7.35 15.17
C GLU A 168 -2.16 6.28 14.22
N LEU A 169 -1.30 5.36 13.76
CA LEU A 169 -1.73 4.29 12.84
C LEU A 169 -2.96 3.55 13.36
N TYR A 170 -2.97 3.22 14.64
CA TYR A 170 -4.09 2.51 15.28
C TYR A 170 -5.37 3.35 15.42
N TYR A 171 -5.28 4.66 15.27
CA TYR A 171 -6.45 5.53 15.28
C TYR A 171 -7.17 5.53 13.91
N TYR A 172 -6.40 5.51 12.82
CA TYR A 172 -6.91 5.56 11.45
C TYR A 172 -7.06 4.18 10.81
N ALA A 173 -6.26 3.22 11.22
CA ALA A 173 -6.23 1.86 10.69
C ALA A 173 -6.11 0.85 11.84
N ASP A 174 -7.21 0.73 12.61
CA ASP A 174 -7.24 -0.16 13.78
C ASP A 174 -7.09 -1.62 13.34
N SER A 175 -6.30 -2.35 14.11
CA SER A 175 -6.02 -3.75 13.82
C SER A 175 -7.27 -4.61 13.99
N MET A 176 -7.59 -5.42 13.00
CA MET A 176 -8.65 -6.41 13.10
C MET A 176 -8.38 -7.46 14.19
N LEU A 177 -7.10 -7.67 14.53
CA LEU A 177 -6.68 -8.64 15.56
C LEU A 177 -6.97 -8.16 16.99
N TYR A 178 -7.10 -6.85 17.22
CA TYR A 178 -7.38 -6.32 18.56
C TYR A 178 -8.89 -6.21 18.85
N ASN A 179 -9.73 -6.27 17.81
CA ASN A 179 -11.18 -6.13 17.92
C ASN A 179 -11.93 -7.46 17.74
N ALA A 180 -11.23 -8.57 17.57
CA ALA A 180 -11.77 -9.91 17.45
C ALA A 180 -11.59 -10.69 18.75
#